data_95d8057cc492a91f934297603e5b9ced
#
_entry.id   95d8057cc492a91f934297603e5b9ced
#
_cell.length_a   1.000
_cell.length_b   1.000
_cell.length_c   1.000
_cell.angle_alpha   90.00
_cell.angle_beta   90.00
_cell.angle_gamma   90.00
#
_symmetry.space_group_name_H-M   'P 1'
#
loop_
_entity.id
_entity.type
_entity.pdbx_description
1 polymer ?
#
loop_
_entity_poly.entity_id
_entity_poly.type
_entity_poly.pdbx_seq_one_letter_code
_entity_poly.pdbx_strand_id
1 'polypeptide(L)'
;YEKITLFVGNYDFWYQSSNLIKEQLKQENKKKEEKIKELEDFIRRFSANASKSKQATSRKKSLEKIKLEDIKPSSRKYPYINFEIEKELGKEVVYLDNISYFEDDKPIIKDLTLTIRPFDKIALIGNNSKANSILLDIISGKKLPTKGKVSYGSTVKLSYFEKNNDYYFNEDISLYEWLRNFSSNKEETFVRGFLGRMLFSGDESLKSVKV
;
A
#
# COMPACT_ATOMS: atom_id res chain seq x y z
N TYR A 1 -7.78 -17.36 0.39
CA TYR A 1 -6.94 -18.32 1.14
C TYR A 1 -7.82 -19.02 2.17
N GLU A 2 -8.16 -20.26 1.95
CA GLU A 2 -9.12 -20.99 2.80
C GLU A 2 -8.43 -21.85 3.88
N LYS A 3 -7.15 -21.61 4.14
CA LYS A 3 -6.37 -22.40 5.12
C LYS A 3 -5.69 -21.49 6.13
N ILE A 4 -5.87 -21.84 7.41
CA ILE A 4 -5.12 -21.27 8.52
C ILE A 4 -3.88 -22.15 8.72
N THR A 5 -2.70 -21.53 8.73
CA THR A 5 -1.44 -22.22 9.02
C THR A 5 -0.88 -21.68 10.33
N LEU A 6 -0.64 -22.58 11.27
CA LEU A 6 -0.04 -22.22 12.56
C LEU A 6 1.49 -22.20 12.43
N PHE A 7 2.09 -21.12 12.89
CA PHE A 7 3.54 -20.99 13.06
C PHE A 7 3.84 -20.77 14.54
N VAL A 8 4.80 -21.51 15.05
CA VAL A 8 5.27 -21.37 16.44
C VAL A 8 6.38 -20.34 16.46
N GLY A 9 6.19 -19.24 17.22
CA GLY A 9 7.17 -18.15 17.32
C GLY A 9 6.53 -16.77 17.26
N ASN A 10 7.37 -15.73 17.28
CA ASN A 10 6.92 -14.35 17.14
C ASN A 10 6.74 -13.97 15.65
N TYR A 11 6.26 -12.74 15.42
CA TYR A 11 6.03 -12.22 14.07
C TYR A 11 7.30 -12.21 13.20
N ASP A 12 8.44 -11.82 13.75
CA ASP A 12 9.69 -11.70 13.00
C ASP A 12 10.19 -13.05 12.54
N PHE A 13 10.11 -14.07 13.40
CA PHE A 13 10.40 -15.45 13.03
C PHE A 13 9.51 -15.95 11.91
N TRP A 14 8.20 -15.71 12.03
CA TRP A 14 7.25 -16.04 10.98
C TRP A 14 7.57 -15.35 9.65
N TYR A 15 7.89 -14.05 9.70
CA TYR A 15 8.18 -13.25 8.50
C TYR A 15 9.44 -13.77 7.77
N GLN A 16 10.52 -14.01 8.50
CA GLN A 16 11.77 -14.55 7.95
C GLN A 16 11.57 -15.96 7.37
N SER A 17 10.94 -16.86 8.12
CA SER A 17 10.65 -18.23 7.68
C SER A 17 9.75 -18.26 6.45
N SER A 18 8.73 -17.45 6.41
CA SER A 18 7.79 -17.33 5.30
C SER A 18 8.45 -16.82 4.01
N ASN A 19 9.38 -15.86 4.13
CA ASN A 19 10.15 -15.37 2.99
C ASN A 19 11.15 -16.41 2.49
N LEU A 20 11.84 -17.10 3.40
CA LEU A 20 12.77 -18.17 3.04
C LEU A 20 12.05 -19.30 2.27
N ILE A 21 10.91 -19.75 2.77
CA ILE A 21 10.10 -20.79 2.09
C ILE A 21 9.69 -20.33 0.68
N LYS A 22 9.27 -19.05 0.54
CA LYS A 22 8.93 -18.50 -0.78
C LYS A 22 10.09 -18.50 -1.76
N GLU A 23 11.27 -18.12 -1.30
CA GLU A 23 12.47 -18.12 -2.13
C GLU A 23 12.85 -19.53 -2.55
N GLN A 24 12.80 -20.49 -1.64
CA GLN A 24 13.05 -21.90 -1.95
C GLN A 24 12.06 -22.41 -3.01
N LEU A 25 10.76 -22.16 -2.84
CA LEU A 25 9.74 -22.56 -3.82
C LEU A 25 9.97 -21.90 -5.20
N LYS A 26 10.38 -20.63 -5.25
CA LYS A 26 10.74 -19.97 -6.51
C LYS A 26 11.92 -20.63 -7.20
N GLN A 27 12.96 -20.96 -6.44
CA GLN A 27 14.15 -21.63 -6.99
C GLN A 27 13.82 -23.05 -7.48
N GLU A 28 13.00 -23.79 -6.73
CA GLU A 28 12.53 -25.11 -7.14
C GLU A 28 11.67 -25.04 -8.41
N ASN A 29 10.72 -24.09 -8.48
CA ASN A 29 9.92 -23.91 -9.68
C ASN A 29 10.78 -23.54 -10.89
N LYS A 30 11.76 -22.65 -10.73
CA LYS A 30 12.70 -22.30 -11.80
C LYS A 30 13.44 -23.53 -12.33
N LYS A 31 13.95 -24.38 -11.45
CA LYS A 31 14.60 -25.65 -11.86
C LYS A 31 13.61 -26.59 -12.57
N LYS A 32 12.36 -26.67 -12.10
CA LYS A 32 11.32 -27.47 -12.76
C LYS A 32 10.98 -26.91 -14.15
N GLU A 33 10.88 -25.59 -14.31
CA GLU A 33 10.64 -24.91 -15.61
C GLU A 33 11.79 -25.16 -16.61
N GLU A 34 13.04 -25.05 -16.16
CA GLU A 34 14.21 -25.37 -16.98
C GLU A 34 14.15 -26.85 -17.42
N LYS A 35 13.78 -27.76 -16.52
CA LYS A 35 13.62 -29.16 -16.84
C LYS A 35 12.47 -29.45 -17.79
N ILE A 36 11.34 -28.78 -17.63
CA ILE A 36 10.21 -28.84 -18.55
C ILE A 36 10.68 -28.45 -19.95
N LYS A 37 11.37 -27.30 -20.08
CA LYS A 37 11.89 -26.79 -21.36
C LYS A 37 12.85 -27.79 -22.02
N GLU A 38 13.78 -28.37 -21.28
CA GLU A 38 14.69 -29.42 -21.81
C GLU A 38 13.91 -30.64 -22.33
N LEU A 39 12.91 -31.11 -21.60
CA LEU A 39 12.11 -32.27 -21.99
C LEU A 39 11.25 -31.95 -23.23
N GLU A 40 10.63 -30.77 -23.28
CA GLU A 40 9.83 -30.31 -24.44
C GLU A 40 10.70 -30.17 -25.68
N ASP A 41 11.90 -29.58 -25.59
CA ASP A 41 12.85 -29.48 -26.69
C ASP A 41 13.30 -30.84 -27.19
N PHE A 42 13.57 -31.79 -26.30
CA PHE A 42 13.92 -33.14 -26.68
C PHE A 42 12.76 -33.83 -27.40
N ILE A 43 11.56 -33.76 -26.86
CA ILE A 43 10.37 -34.37 -27.45
C ILE A 43 10.11 -33.77 -28.84
N ARG A 44 10.19 -32.47 -28.98
CA ARG A 44 10.01 -31.77 -30.27
C ARG A 44 11.00 -32.22 -31.33
N ARG A 45 12.29 -32.42 -30.96
CA ARG A 45 13.34 -32.81 -31.90
C ARG A 45 13.27 -34.29 -32.31
N PHE A 46 12.81 -35.17 -31.42
CA PHE A 46 12.97 -36.61 -31.60
C PHE A 46 11.65 -37.42 -31.65
N SER A 47 10.49 -36.76 -31.53
CA SER A 47 9.19 -37.43 -31.59
C SER A 47 8.94 -38.18 -32.92
N ALA A 48 9.42 -37.63 -34.02
CA ALA A 48 9.27 -38.24 -35.35
C ALA A 48 10.40 -39.22 -35.73
N ASN A 49 11.41 -39.40 -34.87
CA ASN A 49 12.54 -40.30 -35.13
C ASN A 49 12.27 -41.72 -34.61
N ALA A 50 12.18 -42.68 -35.51
CA ALA A 50 11.85 -44.07 -35.18
C ALA A 50 12.81 -44.68 -34.14
N SER A 51 14.12 -44.42 -34.20
CA SER A 51 15.11 -44.96 -33.28
C SER A 51 15.04 -44.34 -31.88
N LYS A 52 14.53 -43.11 -31.75
CA LYS A 52 14.42 -42.38 -30.47
C LYS A 52 12.99 -42.23 -29.95
N SER A 53 12.00 -42.75 -30.65
CA SER A 53 10.57 -42.64 -30.31
C SER A 53 10.27 -43.19 -28.90
N LYS A 54 10.84 -44.32 -28.50
CA LYS A 54 10.68 -44.88 -27.14
C LYS A 54 11.21 -43.92 -26.07
N GLN A 55 12.35 -43.24 -26.35
CA GLN A 55 12.93 -42.28 -25.42
C GLN A 55 12.08 -40.99 -25.34
N ALA A 56 11.54 -40.54 -26.48
CA ALA A 56 10.63 -39.36 -26.48
C ALA A 56 9.34 -39.67 -25.69
N THR A 57 8.78 -40.85 -25.83
CA THR A 57 7.60 -41.30 -25.05
C THR A 57 7.89 -41.38 -23.55
N SER A 58 9.06 -41.93 -23.16
CA SER A 58 9.48 -41.96 -21.76
C SER A 58 9.62 -40.54 -21.18
N ARG A 59 10.23 -39.61 -21.93
CA ARG A 59 10.38 -38.21 -21.51
C ARG A 59 9.06 -37.48 -21.44
N LYS A 60 8.10 -37.78 -22.31
CA LYS A 60 6.73 -37.24 -22.23
C LYS A 60 6.05 -37.66 -20.92
N LYS A 61 6.16 -38.93 -20.54
CA LYS A 61 5.65 -39.40 -19.24
C LYS A 61 6.34 -38.73 -18.04
N SER A 62 7.63 -38.41 -18.18
CA SER A 62 8.35 -37.64 -17.13
C SER A 62 7.88 -36.21 -17.06
N LEU A 63 7.60 -35.56 -18.18
CA LEU A 63 7.05 -34.21 -18.25
C LEU A 63 5.68 -34.08 -17.55
N GLU A 64 4.80 -35.08 -17.80
CA GLU A 64 3.46 -35.15 -17.20
C GLU A 64 3.48 -35.24 -15.66
N LYS A 65 4.60 -35.75 -15.09
CA LYS A 65 4.77 -35.87 -13.64
C LYS A 65 5.29 -34.60 -12.96
N ILE A 66 5.86 -33.68 -13.73
CA ILE A 66 6.40 -32.42 -13.16
C ILE A 66 5.24 -31.46 -12.89
N LYS A 67 5.04 -31.16 -11.61
CA LYS A 67 4.06 -30.14 -11.18
C LYS A 67 4.82 -28.94 -10.62
N LEU A 68 4.46 -27.77 -11.10
CA LEU A 68 4.91 -26.52 -10.50
C LEU A 68 4.11 -26.26 -9.22
N GLU A 69 4.80 -25.82 -8.18
CA GLU A 69 4.14 -25.41 -6.94
C GLU A 69 3.48 -24.04 -7.14
N ASP A 70 2.23 -23.93 -6.70
CA ASP A 70 1.51 -22.66 -6.71
C ASP A 70 2.06 -21.73 -5.63
N ILE A 71 2.88 -20.76 -6.05
CA ILE A 71 3.42 -19.74 -5.16
C ILE A 71 2.36 -18.67 -4.97
N LYS A 72 1.56 -18.81 -3.92
CA LYS A 72 0.53 -17.84 -3.59
C LYS A 72 1.14 -16.46 -3.35
N PRO A 73 0.63 -15.41 -3.99
CA PRO A 73 1.10 -14.05 -3.74
C PRO A 73 0.88 -13.69 -2.26
N SER A 74 1.77 -12.88 -1.72
CA SER A 74 1.63 -12.41 -0.34
C SER A 74 0.35 -11.58 -0.21
N SER A 75 -0.50 -11.89 0.77
CA SER A 75 -1.62 -11.04 1.16
C SER A 75 -1.18 -9.76 1.88
N ARG A 76 0.10 -9.68 2.26
CA ARG A 76 0.70 -8.54 2.94
C ARG A 76 1.38 -7.62 1.94
N LYS A 77 0.57 -6.94 1.18
CA LYS A 77 0.99 -5.84 0.33
C LYS A 77 0.60 -4.55 1.04
N TYR A 78 1.47 -3.57 0.99
CA TYR A 78 1.17 -2.22 1.46
C TYR A 78 1.44 -1.23 0.34
N PRO A 79 0.67 -0.14 0.27
CA PRO A 79 0.88 0.88 -0.73
C PRO A 79 2.23 1.57 -0.51
N TYR A 80 2.88 1.93 -1.60
CA TYR A 80 4.08 2.75 -1.55
C TYR A 80 3.68 4.22 -1.50
N ILE A 81 3.77 4.81 -0.31
CA ILE A 81 3.48 6.22 -0.09
C ILE A 81 4.82 6.95 0.09
N ASN A 82 5.08 7.93 -0.77
CA ASN A 82 6.25 8.79 -0.68
C ASN A 82 5.78 10.25 -0.56
N PHE A 83 6.24 10.94 0.48
CA PHE A 83 6.02 12.37 0.65
C PHE A 83 7.32 13.09 0.31
N GLU A 84 7.29 13.88 -0.77
CA GLU A 84 8.42 14.69 -1.18
C GLU A 84 8.34 16.07 -0.54
N ILE A 85 9.45 16.51 0.02
CA ILE A 85 9.57 17.84 0.63
C ILE A 85 10.04 18.80 -0.46
N GLU A 86 9.19 19.73 -0.86
CA GLU A 86 9.55 20.74 -1.88
C GLU A 86 10.51 21.82 -1.35
N LYS A 87 10.40 22.16 -0.06
CA LYS A 87 11.22 23.16 0.61
C LYS A 87 11.61 22.66 2.00
N GLU A 88 12.81 22.98 2.43
CA GLU A 88 13.23 22.69 3.80
C GLU A 88 12.29 23.37 4.81
N LEU A 89 11.95 22.63 5.84
CA LEU A 89 11.13 23.13 6.94
C LEU A 89 11.99 23.90 7.94
N GLY A 90 11.45 24.96 8.47
CA GLY A 90 12.07 25.69 9.58
C GLY A 90 12.12 24.87 10.88
N LYS A 91 12.70 25.42 11.94
CA LYS A 91 12.81 24.75 13.25
C LYS A 91 11.47 24.36 13.86
N GLU A 92 10.44 25.16 13.61
CA GLU A 92 9.08 24.95 14.08
C GLU A 92 8.16 24.82 12.87
N VAL A 93 7.41 23.74 12.82
CA VAL A 93 6.47 23.45 11.72
C VAL A 93 5.10 24.00 12.07
N VAL A 94 4.58 23.62 13.24
CA VAL A 94 3.31 24.11 13.78
C VAL A 94 3.49 24.43 15.25
N TYR A 95 2.96 25.56 15.67
CA TYR A 95 2.90 25.96 17.07
C TYR A 95 1.47 26.23 17.48
N LEU A 96 0.99 25.51 18.48
CA LEU A 96 -0.28 25.65 19.14
C LEU A 96 -0.05 26.43 20.45
N ASP A 97 -0.66 27.58 20.60
CA ASP A 97 -0.53 28.42 21.77
C ASP A 97 -1.85 28.48 22.55
N ASN A 98 -1.87 27.83 23.72
CA ASN A 98 -3.01 27.81 24.65
C ASN A 98 -4.36 27.53 23.98
N ILE A 99 -4.38 26.56 23.07
CA ILE A 99 -5.59 26.19 22.33
C ILE A 99 -6.63 25.62 23.28
N SER A 100 -7.83 26.23 23.27
CA SER A 100 -9.02 25.69 23.89
C SER A 100 -10.16 25.67 22.88
N TYR A 101 -10.97 24.63 22.95
CA TYR A 101 -12.16 24.47 22.13
C TYR A 101 -13.33 23.98 23.01
N PHE A 102 -14.43 24.73 22.95
CA PHE A 102 -15.65 24.44 23.70
C PHE A 102 -16.79 24.12 22.74
N GLU A 103 -17.67 23.23 23.16
CA GLU A 103 -18.91 22.89 22.47
C GLU A 103 -20.02 22.84 23.54
N ASP A 104 -21.08 23.60 23.37
CA ASP A 104 -22.17 23.73 24.33
C ASP A 104 -21.64 23.98 25.78
N ASP A 105 -20.72 24.94 25.89
CA ASP A 105 -20.03 25.33 27.14
C ASP A 105 -19.20 24.22 27.82
N LYS A 106 -19.05 23.07 27.15
CA LYS A 106 -18.19 21.97 27.63
C LYS A 106 -16.83 22.01 26.96
N PRO A 107 -15.75 21.97 27.74
CA PRO A 107 -14.41 21.94 27.17
C PRO A 107 -14.14 20.58 26.50
N ILE A 108 -13.86 20.62 25.19
CA ILE A 108 -13.39 19.45 24.45
C ILE A 108 -11.86 19.40 24.45
N ILE A 109 -11.25 20.59 24.27
CA ILE A 109 -9.80 20.80 24.38
C ILE A 109 -9.61 21.96 25.34
N LYS A 110 -8.65 21.87 26.26
CA LYS A 110 -8.39 22.89 27.26
C LYS A 110 -6.90 23.16 27.36
N ASP A 111 -6.53 24.43 27.17
CA ASP A 111 -5.20 25.01 27.41
C ASP A 111 -4.04 24.19 26.80
N LEU A 112 -4.24 23.67 25.56
CA LEU A 112 -3.24 22.86 24.88
C LEU A 112 -2.17 23.74 24.25
N THR A 113 -0.92 23.56 24.67
CA THR A 113 0.26 24.13 24.02
C THR A 113 1.12 23.02 23.47
N LEU A 114 1.44 23.04 22.19
CA LEU A 114 2.22 22.01 21.50
C LEU A 114 3.05 22.62 20.37
N THR A 115 4.31 22.23 20.29
CA THR A 115 5.19 22.54 19.16
C THR A 115 5.45 21.29 18.35
N ILE A 116 5.19 21.33 17.05
CA ILE A 116 5.53 20.28 16.09
C ILE A 116 6.79 20.71 15.35
N ARG A 117 7.79 19.87 15.35
CA ARG A 117 9.10 20.07 14.72
C ARG A 117 9.24 19.26 13.44
N PRO A 118 10.21 19.57 12.57
CA PRO A 118 10.52 18.73 11.42
C PRO A 118 10.77 17.28 11.82
N PHE A 119 10.23 16.36 11.02
CA PHE A 119 10.34 14.90 11.20
C PHE A 119 9.61 14.32 12.41
N ASP A 120 8.89 15.11 13.19
CA ASP A 120 8.04 14.57 14.26
C ASP A 120 6.95 13.66 13.67
N LYS A 121 6.75 12.53 14.34
CA LYS A 121 5.65 11.59 14.09
C LYS A 121 4.82 11.48 15.36
N ILE A 122 3.66 12.12 15.37
CA ILE A 122 2.83 12.27 16.57
C ILE A 122 1.61 11.39 16.44
N ALA A 123 1.37 10.54 17.44
CA ALA A 123 0.15 9.75 17.58
C ALA A 123 -0.72 10.35 18.69
N LEU A 124 -1.97 10.67 18.37
CA LEU A 124 -2.96 11.12 19.34
C LEU A 124 -3.67 9.90 19.91
N ILE A 125 -3.46 9.63 21.18
CA ILE A 125 -4.04 8.47 21.89
C ILE A 125 -5.02 8.98 22.93
N GLY A 126 -6.21 8.43 22.97
CA GLY A 126 -7.22 8.79 23.97
C GLY A 126 -8.59 8.18 23.66
N ASN A 127 -9.46 8.18 24.67
CA ASN A 127 -10.81 7.63 24.55
C ASN A 127 -11.80 8.59 23.85
N ASN A 128 -11.41 9.85 23.63
CA ASN A 128 -12.27 10.84 23.01
C ASN A 128 -11.83 11.08 21.54
N SER A 129 -12.34 10.25 20.65
CA SER A 129 -12.05 10.37 19.20
C SER A 129 -12.54 11.71 18.60
N LYS A 130 -13.56 12.33 19.21
CA LYS A 130 -14.07 13.65 18.79
C LYS A 130 -13.05 14.75 19.08
N ALA A 131 -12.42 14.72 20.25
CA ALA A 131 -11.37 15.68 20.60
C ALA A 131 -10.17 15.58 19.64
N ASN A 132 -9.75 14.35 19.30
CA ASN A 132 -8.67 14.14 18.33
C ASN A 132 -9.02 14.70 16.93
N SER A 133 -10.25 14.46 16.46
CA SER A 133 -10.70 15.02 15.18
C SER A 133 -10.75 16.55 15.20
N ILE A 134 -11.29 17.13 16.25
CA ILE A 134 -11.35 18.59 16.42
C ILE A 134 -9.94 19.20 16.47
N LEU A 135 -9.01 18.56 17.17
CA LEU A 135 -7.62 19.04 17.20
C LEU A 135 -6.98 19.02 15.81
N LEU A 136 -7.19 17.97 15.04
CA LEU A 136 -6.70 17.90 13.66
C LEU A 136 -7.39 18.90 12.74
N ASP A 137 -8.69 19.14 12.91
CA ASP A 137 -9.43 20.20 12.20
C ASP A 137 -8.88 21.59 12.53
N ILE A 138 -8.49 21.85 13.79
CA ILE A 138 -7.86 23.10 14.21
C ILE A 138 -6.45 23.22 13.61
N ILE A 139 -5.65 22.17 13.67
CA ILE A 139 -4.31 22.15 13.06
C ILE A 139 -4.38 22.32 11.54
N SER A 140 -5.42 21.79 10.89
CA SER A 140 -5.60 21.91 9.44
C SER A 140 -6.20 23.27 9.01
N GLY A 141 -6.62 24.11 9.96
CA GLY A 141 -7.28 25.37 9.68
C GLY A 141 -8.75 25.27 9.28
N LYS A 142 -9.35 24.06 9.34
CA LYS A 142 -10.78 23.86 9.06
C LYS A 142 -11.68 24.37 10.17
N LYS A 143 -11.20 24.37 11.40
CA LYS A 143 -11.87 24.94 12.57
C LYS A 143 -10.99 25.97 13.25
N LEU A 144 -11.62 26.99 13.75
CA LEU A 144 -10.95 27.97 14.61
C LEU A 144 -11.05 27.51 16.07
N PRO A 145 -9.99 27.64 16.87
CA PRO A 145 -10.08 27.42 18.30
C PRO A 145 -10.95 28.49 18.96
N THR A 146 -11.60 28.15 20.07
CA THR A 146 -12.36 29.13 20.88
C THR A 146 -11.42 30.12 21.58
N LYS A 147 -10.25 29.63 22.00
CA LYS A 147 -9.17 30.44 22.58
C LYS A 147 -7.83 29.94 22.08
N GLY A 148 -6.84 30.83 22.09
CA GLY A 148 -5.48 30.51 21.65
C GLY A 148 -5.28 30.74 20.15
N LYS A 149 -4.11 30.38 19.64
CA LYS A 149 -3.71 30.60 18.26
C LYS A 149 -2.87 29.47 17.71
N VAL A 150 -3.10 29.12 16.45
CA VAL A 150 -2.23 28.23 15.68
C VAL A 150 -1.33 29.07 14.78
N SER A 151 -0.04 28.78 14.79
CA SER A 151 0.96 29.40 13.93
C SER A 151 1.70 28.35 13.13
N TYR A 152 2.02 28.65 11.87
CA TYR A 152 2.72 27.75 10.96
C TYR A 152 4.04 28.36 10.51
N GLY A 153 5.03 27.51 10.30
CA GLY A 153 6.26 27.92 9.63
C GLY A 153 5.99 28.41 8.21
N SER A 154 6.77 29.36 7.74
CA SER A 154 6.54 30.04 6.44
C SER A 154 6.64 29.12 5.22
N THR A 155 7.32 27.99 5.34
CA THR A 155 7.53 27.01 4.24
C THR A 155 6.62 25.78 4.37
N VAL A 156 5.72 25.75 5.35
CA VAL A 156 4.85 24.61 5.62
C VAL A 156 3.76 24.53 4.57
N LYS A 157 3.69 23.38 3.89
CA LYS A 157 2.53 22.97 3.10
C LYS A 157 1.79 21.89 3.88
N LEU A 158 0.54 22.12 4.17
CA LEU A 158 -0.29 21.25 4.98
C LEU A 158 -1.21 20.42 4.08
N SER A 159 -1.28 19.12 4.33
CA SER A 159 -2.28 18.23 3.78
C SER A 159 -3.04 17.56 4.90
N TYR A 160 -4.34 17.45 4.78
CA TYR A 160 -5.20 16.85 5.78
C TYR A 160 -6.03 15.72 5.16
N PHE A 161 -5.84 14.51 5.67
CA PHE A 161 -6.66 13.36 5.32
C PHE A 161 -7.80 13.26 6.33
N GLU A 162 -9.01 13.53 5.86
CA GLU A 162 -10.19 13.56 6.72
C GLU A 162 -10.67 12.16 7.06
N LYS A 163 -11.45 12.07 8.14
CA LYS A 163 -12.06 10.81 8.56
C LYS A 163 -13.18 10.36 7.61
N ASN A 164 -13.91 11.31 7.01
CA ASN A 164 -14.89 11.06 5.96
C ASN A 164 -14.44 11.75 4.68
N ASN A 165 -14.26 10.98 3.64
CA ASN A 165 -13.80 11.40 2.33
C ASN A 165 -14.85 11.14 1.23
N ASP A 166 -16.08 10.77 1.58
CA ASP A 166 -17.13 10.36 0.62
C ASP A 166 -17.41 11.43 -0.42
N TYR A 167 -17.27 12.70 -0.05
CA TYR A 167 -17.52 13.81 -0.96
C TYR A 167 -16.53 13.91 -2.13
N TYR A 168 -15.38 13.22 -2.08
CA TYR A 168 -14.47 13.12 -3.22
C TYR A 168 -14.93 12.10 -4.27
N PHE A 169 -15.90 11.23 -3.93
CA PHE A 169 -16.33 10.10 -4.73
C PHE A 169 -17.78 10.21 -5.20
N ASN A 170 -18.24 11.44 -5.46
CA ASN A 170 -19.63 11.70 -5.87
C ASN A 170 -19.94 11.27 -7.30
N GLU A 171 -18.94 11.24 -8.18
CA GLU A 171 -19.08 10.89 -9.57
C GLU A 171 -18.90 9.38 -9.77
N ASP A 172 -19.63 8.80 -10.73
CA ASP A 172 -19.46 7.38 -11.10
C ASP A 172 -18.45 7.27 -12.25
N ILE A 173 -17.18 7.45 -11.90
CA ILE A 173 -16.05 7.38 -12.81
C ILE A 173 -15.07 6.31 -12.34
N SER A 174 -14.15 5.90 -13.20
CA SER A 174 -13.10 4.94 -12.83
C SER A 174 -12.08 5.56 -11.89
N LEU A 175 -11.39 4.73 -11.08
CA LEU A 175 -10.27 5.17 -10.25
C LEU A 175 -9.19 5.87 -11.08
N TYR A 176 -8.96 5.39 -12.32
CA TYR A 176 -8.02 6.02 -13.24
C TYR A 176 -8.44 7.45 -13.61
N GLU A 177 -9.70 7.64 -14.03
CA GLU A 177 -10.21 8.96 -14.39
C GLU A 177 -10.24 9.91 -13.19
N TRP A 178 -10.68 9.41 -12.04
CA TRP A 178 -10.71 10.16 -10.80
C TRP A 178 -9.31 10.68 -10.44
N LEU A 179 -8.30 9.78 -10.39
CA LEU A 179 -6.94 10.18 -10.04
C LEU A 179 -6.33 11.13 -11.08
N ARG A 180 -6.63 10.92 -12.36
CA ARG A 180 -6.17 11.79 -13.45
C ARG A 180 -6.65 13.23 -13.27
N ASN A 181 -7.84 13.45 -12.70
CA ASN A 181 -8.37 14.80 -12.44
C ASN A 181 -7.53 15.56 -11.41
N PHE A 182 -6.98 14.87 -10.43
CA PHE A 182 -6.14 15.46 -9.37
C PHE A 182 -4.64 15.44 -9.71
N SER A 183 -4.22 14.69 -10.72
CA SER A 183 -2.81 14.58 -11.08
C SER A 183 -2.32 15.77 -11.90
N SER A 184 -1.14 16.28 -11.58
CA SER A 184 -0.44 17.27 -12.41
C SER A 184 0.06 16.65 -13.73
N ASN A 185 0.54 15.40 -13.69
CA ASN A 185 0.87 14.63 -14.89
C ASN A 185 -0.33 13.72 -15.24
N LYS A 186 -0.94 14.01 -16.40
CA LYS A 186 -2.14 13.31 -16.91
C LYS A 186 -1.84 12.15 -17.84
N GLU A 187 -0.57 11.79 -18.03
CA GLU A 187 -0.19 10.65 -18.85
C GLU A 187 -0.70 9.34 -18.25
N GLU A 188 -1.22 8.48 -19.11
CA GLU A 188 -1.81 7.19 -18.69
C GLU A 188 -0.81 6.32 -17.93
N THR A 189 0.42 6.24 -18.43
CA THR A 189 1.50 5.46 -17.81
C THR A 189 1.83 5.94 -16.41
N PHE A 190 1.83 7.25 -16.20
CA PHE A 190 2.08 7.85 -14.88
C PHE A 190 0.94 7.54 -13.90
N VAL A 191 -0.30 7.81 -14.31
CA VAL A 191 -1.50 7.61 -13.45
C VAL A 191 -1.68 6.13 -13.10
N ARG A 192 -1.58 5.22 -14.08
CA ARG A 192 -1.65 3.77 -13.82
C ARG A 192 -0.48 3.27 -12.98
N GLY A 193 0.72 3.80 -13.18
CA GLY A 193 1.89 3.49 -12.36
C GLY A 193 1.70 3.91 -10.90
N PHE A 194 1.09 5.08 -10.67
CA PHE A 194 0.76 5.53 -9.32
C PHE A 194 -0.29 4.63 -8.67
N LEU A 195 -1.38 4.31 -9.37
CA LEU A 195 -2.41 3.37 -8.88
C LEU A 195 -1.82 2.00 -8.57
N GLY A 196 -0.92 1.49 -9.42
CA GLY A 196 -0.22 0.23 -9.18
C GLY A 196 0.61 0.25 -7.89
N ARG A 197 1.30 1.36 -7.59
CA ARG A 197 2.00 1.55 -6.31
C ARG A 197 1.04 1.60 -5.11
N MET A 198 -0.19 2.05 -5.33
CA MET A 198 -1.27 2.04 -4.33
C MET A 198 -2.06 0.74 -4.31
N LEU A 199 -1.58 -0.30 -4.99
CA LEU A 199 -2.16 -1.65 -5.09
C LEU A 199 -3.40 -1.77 -5.99
N PHE A 200 -3.74 -0.75 -6.75
CA PHE A 200 -4.80 -0.79 -7.76
C PHE A 200 -4.18 -1.05 -9.15
N SER A 201 -3.79 -2.30 -9.42
CA SER A 201 -3.14 -2.67 -10.68
C SER A 201 -4.08 -3.37 -11.66
N GLY A 202 -3.79 -3.25 -12.95
CA GLY A 202 -4.58 -3.87 -14.02
C GLY A 202 -6.03 -3.39 -14.01
N ASP A 203 -6.96 -4.33 -14.04
CA ASP A 203 -8.42 -4.06 -14.08
C ASP A 203 -8.95 -3.34 -12.84
N GLU A 204 -8.23 -3.42 -11.72
CA GLU A 204 -8.58 -2.69 -10.50
C GLU A 204 -8.61 -1.18 -10.70
N SER A 205 -7.74 -0.65 -11.56
CA SER A 205 -7.69 0.78 -11.88
C SER A 205 -8.91 1.28 -12.67
N LEU A 206 -9.66 0.37 -13.28
CA LEU A 206 -10.84 0.67 -14.08
C LEU A 206 -12.16 0.54 -13.30
N LYS A 207 -12.10 0.04 -12.07
CA LYS A 207 -13.29 -0.04 -11.20
C LYS A 207 -13.81 1.35 -10.87
N SER A 208 -15.13 1.46 -10.71
CA SER A 208 -15.77 2.69 -10.24
C SER A 208 -15.24 3.08 -8.85
N VAL A 209 -15.11 4.38 -8.59
CA VAL A 209 -14.74 4.91 -7.27
C VAL A 209 -15.80 4.68 -6.19
N LYS A 210 -17.02 4.27 -6.59
CA LYS A 210 -18.15 4.00 -5.69
C LYS A 210 -18.27 2.55 -5.23
N VAL A 211 -17.32 1.67 -5.59
CA VAL A 211 -17.34 0.23 -5.27
C VAL A 211 -16.53 -0.08 -4.03
#